data_0873b18859611a7f94a71d1105ecc0c8
#
_entry.id   0873b18859611a7f94a71d1105ecc0c8
#
_cell.length_a   1.000
_cell.length_b   1.000
_cell.length_c   1.000
_cell.angle_alpha   90.00
_cell.angle_beta   90.00
_cell.angle_gamma   90.00
#
_symmetry.space_group_name_H-M   'P 1'
#
loop_
_entity.id
_entity.type
_entity.pdbx_description
1 polymer ?
#
loop_
_entity_poly.entity_id
_entity_poly.type
_entity_poly.pdbx_seq_one_letter_code
_entity_poly.pdbx_strand_id
1 'polypeptide(L)'
;MKCVVFLDRQHAGKPGKRSRDTGAAADLDGDGEITLHEQEALLTPRYLWACELALREMGHTVICISDGSYADRHRRVNAYAGTFPSSTPKIYIAAHLNAGWAGRSGTGYGAIFYDYKSRSGPELASRVARQLRMVAPELNGVKCIEAKPEGWTRNAWCTIQVQQPIALCLEP
;
A
#
# COMPACT_ATOMS: atom_id res chain seq x y z
N MET A 1 -11.82 7.33 17.77
CA MET A 1 -10.53 8.09 17.85
C MET A 1 -10.19 8.57 16.45
N LYS A 2 -9.87 9.86 16.28
CA LYS A 2 -9.45 10.41 14.99
C LYS A 2 -7.95 10.21 14.81
N CYS A 3 -7.51 9.88 13.60
CA CYS A 3 -6.09 9.69 13.26
C CYS A 3 -5.72 10.47 11.99
N VAL A 4 -4.44 10.57 11.72
CA VAL A 4 -3.89 11.04 10.45
C VAL A 4 -3.53 9.82 9.61
N VAL A 5 -4.07 9.75 8.38
CA VAL A 5 -3.81 8.65 7.46
C VAL A 5 -3.11 9.20 6.22
N PHE A 6 -1.95 8.66 5.93
CA PHE A 6 -1.19 8.93 4.71
C PHE A 6 -1.48 7.81 3.71
N LEU A 7 -2.03 8.16 2.57
CA LEU A 7 -2.28 7.24 1.46
C LEU A 7 -1.24 7.49 0.38
N ASP A 8 -0.38 6.52 0.14
CA ASP A 8 0.69 6.62 -0.86
C ASP A 8 0.37 5.74 -2.06
N ARG A 9 0.11 6.39 -3.19
CA ARG A 9 0.01 5.74 -4.48
C ARG A 9 1.41 5.36 -4.97
N GLN A 10 1.78 4.10 -4.79
CA GLN A 10 3.01 3.56 -5.36
C GLN A 10 2.92 3.51 -6.90
N HIS A 11 4.03 3.31 -7.58
CA HIS A 11 4.08 3.23 -9.05
C HIS A 11 3.47 4.43 -9.81
N ALA A 12 3.43 5.61 -9.17
CA ALA A 12 2.89 6.82 -9.80
C ALA A 12 3.79 7.42 -10.92
N GLY A 13 4.86 6.72 -11.26
CA GLY A 13 5.87 7.15 -12.21
C GLY A 13 7.01 7.92 -11.54
N LYS A 14 8.17 7.93 -12.21
CA LYS A 14 9.34 8.71 -11.78
C LYS A 14 9.43 9.96 -12.67
N PRO A 15 9.29 11.18 -12.11
CA PRO A 15 9.49 12.38 -12.90
C PRO A 15 10.84 12.35 -13.63
N GLY A 16 10.85 12.67 -14.92
CA GLY A 16 12.07 12.77 -15.71
C GLY A 16 12.65 11.47 -16.26
N LYS A 17 12.02 10.31 -16.07
CA LYS A 17 12.41 9.05 -16.73
C LYS A 17 11.42 8.65 -17.83
N ARG A 18 11.94 8.15 -18.97
CA ARG A 18 11.11 7.70 -20.11
C ARG A 18 10.25 6.48 -19.78
N SER A 19 10.70 5.60 -18.88
CA SER A 19 9.92 4.48 -18.42
C SER A 19 9.12 4.90 -17.19
N ARG A 20 7.81 4.91 -17.31
CA ARG A 20 6.92 4.99 -16.14
C ARG A 20 7.10 3.70 -15.35
N ASP A 21 7.27 3.83 -14.04
CA ASP A 21 7.15 2.70 -13.14
C ASP A 21 5.65 2.37 -13.02
N THR A 22 5.23 1.36 -13.78
CA THR A 22 3.81 0.99 -13.88
C THR A 22 3.40 -0.08 -12.87
N GLY A 23 4.38 -0.63 -12.14
CA GLY A 23 4.14 -1.71 -11.20
C GLY A 23 3.80 -3.05 -11.87
N ALA A 24 3.05 -3.87 -11.16
CA ALA A 24 2.52 -5.12 -11.66
C ALA A 24 1.52 -4.89 -12.80
N ALA A 25 1.41 -5.88 -13.68
CA ALA A 25 0.44 -5.90 -14.75
C ALA A 25 -0.04 -7.34 -14.98
N ALA A 26 -1.31 -7.49 -15.31
CA ALA A 26 -1.92 -8.78 -15.60
C ALA A 26 -3.00 -8.59 -16.66
N ASP A 27 -3.14 -9.59 -17.51
CA ASP A 27 -4.27 -9.71 -18.44
C ASP A 27 -5.51 -10.06 -17.61
N LEU A 28 -6.34 -9.05 -17.36
CA LEU A 28 -7.50 -9.18 -16.46
C LEU A 28 -8.77 -9.63 -17.18
N ASP A 29 -8.86 -9.38 -18.48
CA ASP A 29 -10.01 -9.75 -19.30
C ASP A 29 -9.79 -11.01 -20.13
N GLY A 30 -8.56 -11.54 -20.17
CA GLY A 30 -8.21 -12.81 -20.80
C GLY A 30 -8.09 -12.72 -22.31
N ASP A 31 -7.90 -11.52 -22.87
CA ASP A 31 -7.77 -11.33 -24.33
C ASP A 31 -6.36 -11.60 -24.87
N GLY A 32 -5.40 -11.83 -23.99
CA GLY A 32 -3.99 -12.12 -24.30
C GLY A 32 -3.12 -10.86 -24.42
N GLU A 33 -3.68 -9.68 -24.22
CA GLU A 33 -2.96 -8.41 -24.26
C GLU A 33 -3.03 -7.70 -22.89
N ILE A 34 -1.92 -7.10 -22.44
CA ILE A 34 -1.89 -6.30 -21.22
C ILE A 34 -2.03 -4.84 -21.61
N THR A 35 -3.18 -4.27 -21.33
CA THR A 35 -3.48 -2.87 -21.58
C THR A 35 -2.98 -1.95 -20.47
N LEU A 36 -3.00 -0.63 -20.71
CA LEU A 36 -2.68 0.35 -19.66
C LEU A 36 -3.62 0.28 -18.45
N HIS A 37 -4.87 -0.12 -18.66
CA HIS A 37 -5.89 -0.20 -17.61
C HIS A 37 -5.69 -1.38 -16.66
N GLU A 38 -4.82 -2.31 -17.01
CA GLU A 38 -4.49 -3.52 -16.26
C GLU A 38 -3.16 -3.39 -15.51
N GLN A 39 -2.60 -2.20 -15.47
CA GLN A 39 -1.37 -1.89 -14.75
C GLN A 39 -1.67 -1.35 -13.35
N GLU A 40 -0.88 -1.77 -12.39
CA GLU A 40 -0.98 -1.37 -10.99
C GLU A 40 -1.08 0.14 -10.79
N ALA A 41 -0.31 0.92 -11.56
CA ALA A 41 -0.32 2.38 -11.51
C ALA A 41 -1.70 3.01 -11.83
N LEU A 42 -2.58 2.32 -12.54
CA LEU A 42 -3.92 2.78 -12.87
C LEU A 42 -5.02 2.10 -12.04
N LEU A 43 -4.73 0.95 -11.45
CA LEU A 43 -5.68 0.21 -10.60
C LEU A 43 -5.66 0.71 -9.16
N THR A 44 -4.48 0.95 -8.59
CA THR A 44 -4.35 1.40 -7.19
C THR A 44 -5.10 2.69 -6.87
N PRO A 45 -5.18 3.72 -7.77
CA PRO A 45 -5.96 4.93 -7.50
C PRO A 45 -7.44 4.66 -7.25
N ARG A 46 -8.01 3.61 -7.86
CA ARG A 46 -9.45 3.31 -7.76
C ARG A 46 -9.82 2.94 -6.32
N TYR A 47 -9.07 2.00 -5.71
CA TYR A 47 -9.36 1.62 -4.33
C TYR A 47 -8.87 2.65 -3.32
N LEU A 48 -7.77 3.36 -3.60
CA LEU A 48 -7.30 4.44 -2.73
C LEU A 48 -8.29 5.59 -2.64
N TRP A 49 -8.91 5.96 -3.75
CA TRP A 49 -9.93 7.01 -3.76
C TRP A 49 -11.14 6.64 -2.90
N ALA A 50 -11.64 5.41 -3.03
CA ALA A 50 -12.73 4.92 -2.19
C ALA A 50 -12.33 4.91 -0.69
N CYS A 51 -11.11 4.48 -0.41
CA CYS A 51 -10.54 4.49 0.94
C CYS A 51 -10.43 5.92 1.51
N GLU A 52 -9.95 6.88 0.70
CA GLU A 52 -9.87 8.29 1.09
C GLU A 52 -11.23 8.86 1.47
N LEU A 53 -12.24 8.65 0.62
CA LEU A 53 -13.61 9.14 0.89
C LEU A 53 -14.14 8.58 2.20
N ALA A 54 -14.09 7.26 2.37
CA ALA A 54 -14.57 6.60 3.58
C ALA A 54 -13.85 7.10 4.84
N LEU A 55 -12.53 7.26 4.80
CA LEU A 55 -11.75 7.76 5.93
C LEU A 55 -12.11 9.21 6.27
N ARG A 56 -12.34 10.07 5.27
CA ARG A 56 -12.76 11.45 5.48
C ARG A 56 -14.17 11.53 6.07
N GLU A 57 -15.11 10.72 5.60
CA GLU A 57 -16.46 10.60 6.16
C GLU A 57 -16.42 10.15 7.62
N MET A 58 -15.50 9.26 7.98
CA MET A 58 -15.27 8.86 9.37
C MET A 58 -14.59 9.95 10.21
N GLY A 59 -14.23 11.09 9.60
CA GLY A 59 -13.65 12.25 10.27
C GLY A 59 -12.14 12.14 10.53
N HIS A 60 -11.43 11.27 9.81
CA HIS A 60 -9.97 11.21 9.82
C HIS A 60 -9.36 12.33 8.98
N THR A 61 -8.14 12.73 9.31
CA THR A 61 -7.33 13.59 8.44
C THR A 61 -6.61 12.70 7.42
N VAL A 62 -6.88 12.90 6.12
CA VAL A 62 -6.27 12.09 5.06
C VAL A 62 -5.35 12.94 4.21
N ILE A 63 -4.12 12.50 4.02
CA ILE A 63 -3.08 13.13 3.22
C ILE A 63 -2.67 12.15 2.11
N CYS A 64 -2.97 12.49 0.87
CA CYS A 64 -2.59 11.69 -0.29
C CYS A 64 -1.21 12.10 -0.80
N ILE A 65 -0.35 11.11 -1.03
CA ILE A 65 1.01 11.27 -1.56
C ILE A 65 1.07 10.47 -2.85
N SER A 66 1.31 11.13 -3.98
CA SER A 66 1.26 10.45 -5.29
C SER A 66 2.40 10.78 -6.24
N ASP A 67 3.22 11.78 -5.92
CA ASP A 67 4.26 12.31 -6.81
C ASP A 67 5.66 12.21 -6.21
N GLY A 68 6.66 12.19 -7.05
CA GLY A 68 8.06 12.08 -6.67
C GLY A 68 8.57 10.64 -6.58
N SER A 69 9.86 10.49 -6.29
CA SER A 69 10.48 9.19 -6.05
C SER A 69 9.98 8.58 -4.73
N TYR A 70 10.15 7.27 -4.54
CA TYR A 70 9.84 6.60 -3.27
C TYR A 70 10.51 7.30 -2.08
N ALA A 71 11.81 7.62 -2.21
CA ALA A 71 12.54 8.32 -1.15
C ALA A 71 11.98 9.70 -0.83
N ASP A 72 11.54 10.45 -1.84
CA ASP A 72 10.91 11.77 -1.65
C ASP A 72 9.56 11.64 -0.93
N ARG A 73 8.76 10.66 -1.32
CA ARG A 73 7.47 10.41 -0.69
C ARG A 73 7.60 10.01 0.77
N HIS A 74 8.50 9.05 1.07
CA HIS A 74 8.74 8.64 2.45
C HIS A 74 9.28 9.78 3.32
N ARG A 75 10.18 10.62 2.77
CA ARG A 75 10.67 11.81 3.46
C ARG A 75 9.55 12.80 3.77
N ARG A 76 8.67 13.05 2.79
CA ARG A 76 7.51 13.94 2.99
C ARG A 76 6.53 13.38 4.02
N VAL A 77 6.23 12.08 3.98
CA VAL A 77 5.39 11.43 5.00
C VAL A 77 5.96 11.64 6.39
N ASN A 78 7.25 11.37 6.57
CA ASN A 78 7.92 11.55 7.88
C ASN A 78 7.90 13.02 8.31
N ALA A 79 8.15 13.97 7.40
CA ALA A 79 8.09 15.40 7.70
C ALA A 79 6.68 15.85 8.11
N TYR A 80 5.66 15.48 7.33
CA TYR A 80 4.27 15.81 7.66
C TYR A 80 3.82 15.14 8.95
N ALA A 81 4.18 13.89 9.18
CA ALA A 81 3.84 13.19 10.41
C ALA A 81 4.42 13.89 11.64
N GLY A 82 5.60 14.50 11.51
CA GLY A 82 6.25 15.29 12.56
C GLY A 82 5.53 16.59 12.90
N THR A 83 4.66 17.11 12.03
CA THR A 83 3.89 18.34 12.32
C THR A 83 2.67 18.09 13.21
N PHE A 84 2.26 16.84 13.39
CA PHE A 84 1.14 16.47 14.27
C PHE A 84 1.65 16.07 15.65
N PRO A 85 0.87 16.34 16.71
CA PRO A 85 1.21 15.92 18.07
C PRO A 85 1.58 14.44 18.15
N SER A 86 2.51 14.08 19.01
CA SER A 86 2.93 12.68 19.20
C SER A 86 1.79 11.78 19.68
N SER A 87 0.82 12.34 20.39
CA SER A 87 -0.39 11.66 20.86
C SER A 87 -1.40 11.37 19.75
N THR A 88 -1.28 12.00 18.58
CA THR A 88 -2.16 11.74 17.43
C THR A 88 -1.74 10.44 16.74
N PRO A 89 -2.60 9.42 16.66
CA PRO A 89 -2.30 8.21 15.92
C PRO A 89 -2.08 8.53 14.44
N LYS A 90 -1.05 7.94 13.87
CA LYS A 90 -0.65 8.15 12.48
C LYS A 90 -0.50 6.80 11.78
N ILE A 91 -1.10 6.67 10.62
CA ILE A 91 -1.09 5.45 9.80
C ILE A 91 -0.60 5.83 8.41
N TYR A 92 0.31 5.04 7.86
CA TYR A 92 0.73 5.13 6.47
C TYR A 92 0.33 3.87 5.73
N ILE A 93 -0.26 4.03 4.56
CA ILE A 93 -0.69 2.94 3.69
C ILE A 93 -0.05 3.15 2.33
N ALA A 94 0.87 2.26 1.98
CA ALA A 94 1.37 2.12 0.61
C ALA A 94 0.45 1.18 -0.14
N ALA A 95 -0.05 1.62 -1.29
CA ALA A 95 -0.98 0.87 -2.10
C ALA A 95 -0.26 0.22 -3.28
N HIS A 96 -0.31 -1.10 -3.32
CA HIS A 96 0.23 -1.94 -4.37
C HIS A 96 -0.81 -2.94 -4.87
N LEU A 97 -0.48 -3.69 -5.90
CA LEU A 97 -1.14 -4.92 -6.28
C LEU A 97 -0.14 -6.06 -6.21
N ASN A 98 -0.56 -7.19 -5.66
CA ASN A 98 0.27 -8.37 -5.57
C ASN A 98 0.51 -8.92 -6.99
N ALA A 99 1.74 -8.82 -7.47
CA ALA A 99 2.15 -9.52 -8.68
C ALA A 99 2.30 -10.99 -8.35
N GLY A 100 1.34 -11.81 -8.76
CA GLY A 100 1.50 -13.26 -8.74
C GLY A 100 2.79 -13.65 -9.48
N TRP A 101 3.43 -14.73 -9.05
CA TRP A 101 4.61 -15.23 -9.76
C TRP A 101 4.17 -15.68 -11.15
N ALA A 102 4.78 -15.08 -12.19
CA ALA A 102 4.52 -15.41 -13.58
C ALA A 102 4.55 -16.94 -13.78
N GLY A 103 3.45 -17.51 -14.29
CA GLY A 103 3.32 -18.93 -14.60
C GLY A 103 2.64 -19.82 -13.56
N ARG A 104 2.16 -19.30 -12.44
CA ARG A 104 1.28 -20.05 -11.52
C ARG A 104 -0.11 -19.44 -11.52
N SER A 105 -0.95 -19.96 -12.42
CA SER A 105 -2.38 -19.67 -12.39
C SER A 105 -2.99 -20.14 -11.07
N GLY A 106 -3.74 -19.30 -10.42
CA GLY A 106 -4.87 -19.77 -9.63
C GLY A 106 -4.84 -19.64 -8.12
N THR A 107 -3.84 -19.02 -7.48
CA THR A 107 -3.95 -18.76 -6.03
C THR A 107 -3.50 -17.34 -5.70
N GLY A 108 -4.30 -16.37 -6.14
CA GLY A 108 -4.15 -15.02 -5.66
C GLY A 108 -4.34 -14.99 -4.13
N TYR A 109 -3.45 -14.35 -3.41
CA TYR A 109 -3.63 -14.04 -2.00
C TYR A 109 -3.30 -12.58 -1.77
N GLY A 110 -4.01 -11.95 -0.88
CA GLY A 110 -3.64 -10.62 -0.42
C GLY A 110 -2.47 -10.67 0.55
N ALA A 111 -1.58 -9.69 0.50
CA ALA A 111 -0.51 -9.51 1.46
C ALA A 111 -0.57 -8.14 2.13
N ILE A 112 -0.27 -8.10 3.42
CA ILE A 112 -0.12 -6.87 4.18
C ILE A 112 1.23 -6.92 4.86
N PHE A 113 2.14 -6.08 4.40
CA PHE A 113 3.44 -5.96 5.02
C PHE A 113 3.42 -4.87 6.10
N TYR A 114 4.16 -5.08 7.17
CA TYR A 114 4.37 -4.13 8.25
C TYR A 114 5.83 -4.15 8.71
N ASP A 115 6.33 -3.03 9.24
CA ASP A 115 7.69 -2.95 9.76
C ASP A 115 7.89 -3.94 10.92
N TYR A 116 8.90 -4.78 10.84
CA TYR A 116 9.25 -5.77 11.86
C TYR A 116 9.54 -5.18 13.24
N LYS A 117 9.89 -3.90 13.32
CA LYS A 117 10.10 -3.16 14.58
C LYS A 117 8.82 -2.56 15.15
N SER A 118 7.73 -2.55 14.37
CA SER A 118 6.49 -1.92 14.81
C SER A 118 5.76 -2.76 15.84
N ARG A 119 5.54 -2.19 17.03
CA ARG A 119 4.75 -2.86 18.08
C ARG A 119 3.27 -2.97 17.74
N SER A 120 2.73 -2.01 17.01
CA SER A 120 1.31 -1.95 16.65
C SER A 120 1.02 -2.42 15.21
N GLY A 121 2.06 -2.59 14.39
CA GLY A 121 1.95 -3.04 13.00
C GLY A 121 1.24 -4.39 12.86
N PRO A 122 1.62 -5.43 13.62
CA PRO A 122 0.98 -6.75 13.53
C PRO A 122 -0.53 -6.71 13.82
N GLU A 123 -0.93 -5.97 14.85
CA GLU A 123 -2.35 -5.86 15.22
C GLU A 123 -3.14 -5.12 14.15
N LEU A 124 -2.63 -3.98 13.65
CA LEU A 124 -3.30 -3.22 12.60
C LEU A 124 -3.40 -4.04 11.31
N ALA A 125 -2.32 -4.71 10.89
CA ALA A 125 -2.30 -5.59 9.72
C ALA A 125 -3.35 -6.71 9.85
N SER A 126 -3.44 -7.35 11.01
CA SER A 126 -4.43 -8.40 11.28
C SER A 126 -5.87 -7.90 11.20
N ARG A 127 -6.13 -6.68 11.68
CA ARG A 127 -7.47 -6.06 11.59
C ARG A 127 -7.84 -5.77 10.14
N VAL A 128 -6.92 -5.21 9.36
CA VAL A 128 -7.13 -4.95 7.92
C VAL A 128 -7.32 -6.26 7.16
N ALA A 129 -6.48 -7.28 7.42
CA ALA A 129 -6.59 -8.59 6.79
C ALA A 129 -7.95 -9.25 7.03
N ARG A 130 -8.48 -9.13 8.25
CA ARG A 130 -9.81 -9.65 8.58
C ARG A 130 -10.90 -8.98 7.76
N GLN A 131 -10.83 -7.64 7.60
CA GLN A 131 -11.81 -6.91 6.78
C GLN A 131 -11.68 -7.26 5.30
N LEU A 132 -10.48 -7.35 4.77
CA LEU A 132 -10.26 -7.77 3.38
C LEU A 132 -10.85 -9.15 3.09
N ARG A 133 -10.66 -10.14 3.98
CA ARG A 133 -11.28 -11.47 3.82
C ARG A 133 -12.80 -11.44 3.81
N MET A 134 -13.41 -10.49 4.49
CA MET A 134 -14.86 -10.35 4.53
C MET A 134 -15.42 -9.73 3.24
N VAL A 135 -14.70 -8.79 2.63
CA VAL A 135 -15.18 -8.03 1.46
C VAL A 135 -14.65 -8.58 0.12
N ALA A 136 -13.60 -9.39 0.16
CA ALA A 136 -13.00 -10.03 -0.99
C ALA A 136 -12.76 -11.53 -0.70
N PRO A 137 -13.83 -12.33 -0.58
CA PRO A 137 -13.73 -13.76 -0.25
C PRO A 137 -13.04 -14.59 -1.35
N GLU A 138 -12.95 -14.06 -2.57
CA GLU A 138 -12.23 -14.64 -3.70
C GLU A 138 -10.70 -14.65 -3.50
N LEU A 139 -10.18 -13.82 -2.60
CA LEU A 139 -8.78 -13.92 -2.20
C LEU A 139 -8.57 -15.21 -1.40
N ASN A 140 -7.64 -16.05 -1.82
CA ASN A 140 -7.28 -17.29 -1.12
C ASN A 140 -6.56 -17.06 0.23
N GLY A 141 -7.02 -16.06 0.94
CA GLY A 141 -6.51 -15.59 2.20
C GLY A 141 -5.72 -14.30 2.11
N VAL A 142 -5.53 -13.67 3.25
CA VAL A 142 -4.71 -12.47 3.40
C VAL A 142 -3.63 -12.75 4.42
N LYS A 143 -2.38 -12.60 4.03
CA LYS A 143 -1.20 -12.84 4.87
C LYS A 143 -0.70 -11.53 5.47
N CYS A 144 -0.41 -11.53 6.76
CA CYS A 144 0.31 -10.45 7.42
C CYS A 144 1.79 -10.83 7.51
N ILE A 145 2.67 -10.00 6.96
CA ILE A 145 4.07 -10.35 6.73
C ILE A 145 4.97 -9.26 7.29
N GLU A 146 5.96 -9.65 8.08
CA GLU A 146 6.99 -8.75 8.56
C GLU A 146 7.91 -8.32 7.40
N ALA A 147 8.00 -7.02 7.17
CA ALA A 147 8.98 -6.44 6.27
C ALA A 147 10.30 -6.28 7.02
N LYS A 148 11.36 -6.86 6.47
CA LYS A 148 12.73 -6.80 6.99
C LYS A 148 13.66 -6.18 5.95
N PRO A 149 14.75 -5.51 6.37
CA PRO A 149 15.71 -4.93 5.43
C PRO A 149 16.44 -5.99 4.58
N GLU A 150 16.32 -7.24 4.96
CA GLU A 150 16.98 -8.39 4.33
C GLU A 150 15.95 -9.36 3.76
N GLY A 151 16.41 -10.20 2.82
CA GLY A 151 15.58 -11.23 2.21
C GLY A 151 14.58 -10.68 1.18
N TRP A 152 13.57 -11.48 0.87
CA TRP A 152 12.57 -11.18 -0.17
C TRP A 152 11.61 -10.04 0.24
N THR A 153 11.38 -9.86 1.55
CA THR A 153 10.49 -8.81 2.07
C THR A 153 11.09 -7.40 1.99
N ARG A 154 12.37 -7.29 1.59
CA ARG A 154 13.01 -5.98 1.35
C ARG A 154 12.25 -5.10 0.36
N ASN A 155 11.44 -5.70 -0.50
CA ASN A 155 10.64 -4.96 -1.49
C ASN A 155 9.52 -4.14 -0.84
N ALA A 156 9.05 -4.51 0.36
CA ALA A 156 8.16 -3.70 1.18
C ALA A 156 8.90 -2.58 1.96
N TRP A 157 9.94 -2.01 1.34
CA TRP A 157 10.83 -1.00 1.90
C TRP A 157 10.10 0.23 2.43
N CYS A 158 8.95 0.56 1.82
CA CYS A 158 8.10 1.67 2.25
C CYS A 158 7.70 1.57 3.72
N THR A 159 7.45 0.37 4.24
CA THR A 159 7.06 0.17 5.63
C THR A 159 8.21 0.46 6.60
N ILE A 160 9.46 0.26 6.19
CA ILE A 160 10.66 0.45 7.00
C ILE A 160 11.13 1.90 6.96
N GLN A 161 10.98 2.59 5.83
CA GLN A 161 11.42 3.96 5.64
C GLN A 161 10.49 4.99 6.27
N VAL A 162 9.23 4.64 6.48
CA VAL A 162 8.26 5.49 7.16
C VAL A 162 8.31 5.21 8.66
N GLN A 163 8.96 6.09 9.43
CA GLN A 163 9.32 5.85 10.83
C GLN A 163 8.30 6.38 11.84
N GLN A 164 7.57 7.44 11.50
CA GLN A 164 6.65 8.11 12.43
C GLN A 164 5.26 7.44 12.49
N PRO A 165 4.57 7.17 11.35
CA PRO A 165 3.32 6.43 11.31
C PRO A 165 3.51 4.92 11.50
N ILE A 166 2.43 4.24 11.89
CA ILE A 166 2.35 2.78 11.70
C ILE A 166 2.22 2.54 10.21
N ALA A 167 3.21 1.91 9.60
CA ALA A 167 3.29 1.74 8.16
C ALA A 167 2.80 0.36 7.73
N LEU A 168 1.90 0.35 6.75
CA LEU A 168 1.43 -0.85 6.05
C LEU A 168 1.69 -0.72 4.55
N CYS A 169 2.08 -1.82 3.92
CA CYS A 169 2.06 -1.98 2.47
C CYS A 169 0.98 -3.00 2.13
N LEU A 170 -0.02 -2.58 1.37
CA LEU A 170 -1.15 -3.42 0.97
C LEU A 170 -0.92 -3.94 -0.45
N GLU A 171 -1.00 -5.24 -0.62
CA GLU A 171 -0.93 -5.97 -1.89
C GLU A 171 -2.11 -6.96 -1.97
N PRO A 172 -3.33 -6.44 -2.17
CA PRO A 172 -4.53 -7.26 -2.29
C PRO A 172 -4.57 -8.10 -3.56
#